data_de755e1efb7174ece55f7a4c125777ba
#
_entry.id   de755e1efb7174ece55f7a4c125777ba
#
_cell.length_a   1.000
_cell.length_b   1.000
_cell.length_c   1.000
_cell.angle_alpha   90.00
_cell.angle_beta   90.00
_cell.angle_gamma   90.00
#
_symmetry.space_group_name_H-M   'P 1'
#
loop_
_entity.id
_entity.type
_entity.pdbx_description
1 polymer ?
#
loop_
_entity_poly.entity_id
_entity_poly.type
_entity_poly.pdbx_seq_one_letter_code
_entity_poly.pdbx_strand_id
1 'polypeptide(L)'
;MALKLMLLSNAPWAASGYGSACHTLARMFRDMGHEVGIMAYYGLEGAIMEWDGFQVYPRAHDMFGNDITEAHCAKMGADLVISLTNVHVLDRFGQRSIPWIPITPIEEDPLTDGNRHALQGAMLITVISKYGKRILNDAGIEAQYIPLPVDTSLFHPVEKSAARRMMGWKDEDYVIGHVGMNRGPRKGHDTLLQAFRLFLVEVPNAHLYIHTDIHQPDGIHLDKIAQELGIENRFSYPSRYEGFIGKKPKWMVGMYNSFDLYVQPSTNEGQAMPVWEASCVALPIVATDATALSEIMEEVEGIAISENQKFWQYNDSWSYVISPQKLMEGMLEAYDRYGHGYVSMQSRQAACENVSVPVVRAQWEKVLNEAEKMIRYQPYIIPWKEKPTVALVSSTAENCGISDYTKHLADGLSDFADVNIYEIQELLDGDMLPPNISLAHVHYEPSLIKDNGQFERFLKKLGMLGTKRLVTYHVVEPFMIQSHLDKKLIDKALIHWPTPDMQVNNGQRVKILGGMGVPVYRVPQGEESRSGMRYKYGFGEDDIFISTFGFASPYRSQADICAALSPIIKTNPRLRLQLIIPPNFLDPEGAQKVYSEIN
;
A
#
# COMPACT_ATOMS: atom_id res chain seq x y z
N MET A 1 18.82 -1.51 -16.38
CA MET A 1 17.96 -2.61 -16.91
C MET A 1 16.50 -2.26 -16.64
N ALA A 2 15.56 -2.77 -17.44
CA ALA A 2 14.15 -2.57 -17.18
C ALA A 2 13.73 -3.31 -15.90
N LEU A 3 13.16 -2.60 -14.94
CA LEU A 3 12.48 -3.17 -13.77
C LEU A 3 10.99 -3.35 -14.06
N LYS A 4 10.37 -4.31 -13.39
CA LYS A 4 8.92 -4.44 -13.33
C LYS A 4 8.41 -3.77 -12.06
N LEU A 5 7.72 -2.65 -12.23
CA LEU A 5 7.27 -1.77 -11.14
C LEU A 5 5.77 -1.95 -10.90
N MET A 6 5.37 -2.22 -9.66
CA MET A 6 3.98 -2.12 -9.23
C MET A 6 3.74 -0.77 -8.58
N LEU A 7 3.00 0.12 -9.23
CA LEU A 7 2.63 1.42 -8.69
C LEU A 7 1.31 1.30 -7.90
N LEU A 8 1.37 1.40 -6.58
CA LEU A 8 0.22 1.33 -5.69
C LEU A 8 -0.31 2.74 -5.42
N SER A 9 -1.51 3.06 -5.91
CA SER A 9 -2.12 4.39 -5.78
C SER A 9 -3.62 4.36 -6.06
N ASN A 10 -4.23 5.53 -6.26
CA ASN A 10 -5.56 5.63 -6.89
C ASN A 10 -5.47 5.20 -8.36
N ALA A 11 -6.59 4.71 -8.90
CA ALA A 11 -6.68 4.46 -10.34
C ALA A 11 -6.29 5.71 -11.15
N PRO A 12 -5.60 5.55 -12.29
CA PRO A 12 -5.08 6.70 -13.06
C PRO A 12 -6.18 7.58 -13.67
N TRP A 13 -7.42 7.11 -13.70
CA TRP A 13 -8.61 7.87 -14.12
C TRP A 13 -9.40 8.47 -12.96
N ALA A 14 -9.02 8.18 -11.70
CA ALA A 14 -9.72 8.69 -10.55
C ALA A 14 -9.58 10.22 -10.46
N ALA A 15 -10.70 10.90 -10.20
CA ALA A 15 -10.74 12.36 -10.05
C ALA A 15 -10.11 12.81 -8.72
N SER A 16 -8.80 12.68 -8.63
CA SER A 16 -8.03 13.02 -7.43
C SER A 16 -6.59 13.38 -7.78
N GLY A 17 -5.90 14.13 -6.90
CA GLY A 17 -4.48 14.46 -7.07
C GLY A 17 -3.61 13.21 -7.23
N TYR A 18 -3.86 12.17 -6.44
CA TYR A 18 -3.13 10.89 -6.55
C TYR A 18 -3.44 10.14 -7.85
N GLY A 19 -4.68 10.21 -8.37
CA GLY A 19 -5.00 9.62 -9.68
C GLY A 19 -4.24 10.28 -10.82
N SER A 20 -4.24 11.62 -10.87
CA SER A 20 -3.48 12.38 -11.87
C SER A 20 -1.97 12.16 -11.76
N ALA A 21 -1.43 12.16 -10.54
CA ALA A 21 -0.02 11.89 -10.30
C ALA A 21 0.36 10.45 -10.65
N CYS A 22 -0.50 9.46 -10.32
CA CYS A 22 -0.33 8.06 -10.70
C CYS A 22 -0.20 7.90 -12.22
N HIS A 23 -1.09 8.53 -12.98
CA HIS A 23 -1.03 8.50 -14.45
C HIS A 23 0.29 9.08 -14.97
N THR A 24 0.68 10.25 -14.48
CA THR A 24 1.92 10.93 -14.91
C THR A 24 3.15 10.12 -14.57
N LEU A 25 3.22 9.56 -13.33
CA LEU A 25 4.32 8.70 -12.88
C LEU A 25 4.38 7.40 -13.69
N ALA A 26 3.25 6.73 -13.93
CA ALA A 26 3.22 5.48 -14.68
C ALA A 26 3.75 5.67 -16.11
N ARG A 27 3.33 6.74 -16.79
CA ARG A 27 3.86 7.09 -18.12
C ARG A 27 5.35 7.41 -18.06
N MET A 28 5.77 8.23 -17.10
CA MET A 28 7.17 8.59 -16.90
C MET A 28 8.06 7.35 -16.70
N PHE A 29 7.66 6.40 -15.85
CA PHE A 29 8.41 5.17 -15.61
C PHE A 29 8.43 4.27 -16.85
N ARG A 30 7.32 4.16 -17.58
CA ARG A 30 7.29 3.44 -18.87
C ARG A 30 8.24 4.08 -19.89
N ASP A 31 8.24 5.41 -19.99
CA ASP A 31 9.11 6.15 -20.91
C ASP A 31 10.60 6.09 -20.50
N MET A 32 10.90 5.70 -19.25
CA MET A 32 12.23 5.33 -18.77
C MET A 32 12.61 3.88 -19.15
N GLY A 33 11.69 3.12 -19.74
CA GLY A 33 11.92 1.74 -20.19
C GLY A 33 11.56 0.66 -19.16
N HIS A 34 10.82 1.00 -18.09
CA HIS A 34 10.32 0.03 -17.11
C HIS A 34 8.97 -0.56 -17.54
N GLU A 35 8.69 -1.80 -17.12
CA GLU A 35 7.35 -2.38 -17.19
C GLU A 35 6.56 -1.94 -15.97
N VAL A 36 5.38 -1.34 -16.16
CA VAL A 36 4.59 -0.76 -15.07
C VAL A 36 3.21 -1.39 -15.00
N GLY A 37 2.88 -1.95 -13.84
CA GLY A 37 1.52 -2.29 -13.43
C GLY A 37 1.02 -1.31 -12.38
N ILE A 38 -0.29 -1.10 -12.32
CA ILE A 38 -0.90 -0.20 -11.35
C ILE A 38 -1.82 -1.01 -10.44
N MET A 39 -1.57 -1.01 -9.14
CA MET A 39 -2.49 -1.51 -8.13
C MET A 39 -3.35 -0.37 -7.63
N ALA A 40 -4.62 -0.34 -8.04
CA ALA A 40 -5.56 0.72 -7.73
C ALA A 40 -6.37 0.38 -6.47
N TYR A 41 -6.06 1.02 -5.33
CA TYR A 41 -6.86 0.84 -4.12
C TYR A 41 -8.15 1.67 -4.13
N TYR A 42 -8.26 2.67 -5.00
CA TYR A 42 -9.45 3.49 -5.19
C TYR A 42 -9.73 3.66 -6.69
N GLY A 43 -10.99 3.54 -7.08
CA GLY A 43 -11.44 3.76 -8.46
C GLY A 43 -11.47 2.50 -9.34
N LEU A 44 -11.12 1.32 -8.80
CA LEU A 44 -11.28 0.04 -9.48
C LEU A 44 -11.62 -1.08 -8.48
N GLU A 45 -12.64 -1.86 -8.79
CA GLU A 45 -13.04 -3.05 -8.04
C GLU A 45 -13.35 -4.21 -9.00
N GLY A 46 -13.12 -5.43 -8.54
CA GLY A 46 -13.65 -6.66 -9.15
C GLY A 46 -12.85 -7.28 -10.28
N ALA A 47 -12.18 -6.53 -11.15
CA ALA A 47 -11.48 -7.09 -12.30
C ALA A 47 -10.16 -6.39 -12.62
N ILE A 48 -9.20 -7.12 -13.17
CA ILE A 48 -8.01 -6.52 -13.80
C ILE A 48 -8.45 -5.95 -15.14
N MET A 49 -8.04 -4.71 -15.44
CA MET A 49 -8.33 -4.09 -16.72
C MET A 49 -7.10 -3.45 -17.34
N GLU A 50 -7.14 -3.24 -18.64
CA GLU A 50 -6.12 -2.47 -19.35
C GLU A 50 -6.59 -1.04 -19.55
N TRP A 51 -5.71 -0.07 -19.26
CA TRP A 51 -5.97 1.34 -19.48
C TRP A 51 -4.70 2.08 -19.91
N ASP A 52 -4.72 2.80 -20.98
CA ASP A 52 -3.57 3.53 -21.58
C ASP A 52 -2.31 2.65 -21.73
N GLY A 53 -2.50 1.35 -21.99
CA GLY A 53 -1.43 0.35 -22.11
C GLY A 53 -0.86 -0.15 -20.79
N PHE A 54 -1.50 0.16 -19.66
CA PHE A 54 -1.13 -0.36 -18.34
C PHE A 54 -2.12 -1.42 -17.88
N GLN A 55 -1.61 -2.49 -17.26
CA GLN A 55 -2.45 -3.41 -16.49
C GLN A 55 -2.79 -2.77 -15.16
N VAL A 56 -4.07 -2.59 -14.88
CA VAL A 56 -4.57 -2.02 -13.64
C VAL A 56 -5.25 -3.10 -12.81
N TYR A 57 -4.75 -3.32 -11.61
CA TYR A 57 -5.16 -4.36 -10.67
C TYR A 57 -6.09 -3.76 -9.61
N PRO A 58 -7.21 -4.41 -9.26
CA PRO A 58 -8.15 -3.91 -8.27
C PRO A 58 -7.68 -4.16 -6.84
N ARG A 59 -8.25 -3.42 -5.89
CA ARG A 59 -8.21 -3.83 -4.48
C ARG A 59 -9.04 -5.10 -4.24
N ALA A 60 -8.83 -5.77 -3.10
CA ALA A 60 -9.70 -6.84 -2.62
C ALA A 60 -10.57 -6.33 -1.44
N HIS A 61 -10.41 -6.90 -0.25
CA HIS A 61 -11.24 -6.54 0.91
C HIS A 61 -10.69 -5.34 1.68
N ASP A 62 -9.38 -5.21 1.77
CA ASP A 62 -8.74 -4.06 2.40
C ASP A 62 -8.85 -2.81 1.53
N MET A 63 -9.22 -1.68 2.15
CA MET A 63 -9.47 -0.42 1.44
C MET A 63 -8.23 0.11 0.71
N PHE A 64 -7.03 -0.23 1.18
CA PHE A 64 -5.75 0.22 0.62
C PHE A 64 -4.97 -0.91 -0.06
N GLY A 65 -5.61 -2.09 -0.20
CA GLY A 65 -5.04 -3.24 -0.88
C GLY A 65 -3.94 -3.96 -0.10
N ASN A 66 -3.89 -3.79 1.23
CA ASN A 66 -2.93 -4.47 2.08
C ASN A 66 -3.00 -6.00 1.98
N ASP A 67 -4.15 -6.55 1.64
CA ASP A 67 -4.43 -7.98 1.56
C ASP A 67 -4.12 -8.60 0.18
N ILE A 68 -3.93 -7.81 -0.88
CA ILE A 68 -3.85 -8.33 -2.26
C ILE A 68 -2.59 -7.91 -3.03
N THR A 69 -1.90 -6.84 -2.60
CA THR A 69 -0.78 -6.26 -3.37
C THR A 69 0.30 -7.28 -3.67
N GLU A 70 0.71 -8.13 -2.71
CA GLU A 70 1.74 -9.15 -2.94
C GLU A 70 1.31 -10.18 -4.00
N ALA A 71 0.03 -10.58 -4.01
CA ALA A 71 -0.49 -11.51 -5.02
C ALA A 71 -0.49 -10.88 -6.42
N HIS A 72 -0.83 -9.59 -6.54
CA HIS A 72 -0.73 -8.88 -7.81
C HIS A 72 0.73 -8.72 -8.27
N CYS A 73 1.64 -8.43 -7.34
CA CYS A 73 3.08 -8.38 -7.62
C CYS A 73 3.61 -9.73 -8.13
N ALA A 74 3.25 -10.83 -7.46
CA ALA A 74 3.63 -12.17 -7.88
C ALA A 74 3.06 -12.52 -9.27
N LYS A 75 1.79 -12.14 -9.54
CA LYS A 75 1.15 -12.35 -10.85
C LYS A 75 1.85 -11.59 -11.97
N MET A 76 2.26 -10.36 -11.72
CA MET A 76 3.00 -9.52 -12.68
C MET A 76 4.46 -9.94 -12.78
N GLY A 77 5.02 -10.54 -11.75
CA GLY A 77 6.46 -10.74 -11.57
C GLY A 77 7.17 -9.41 -11.27
N ALA A 78 6.57 -8.57 -10.42
CA ALA A 78 7.11 -7.26 -10.09
C ALA A 78 8.40 -7.38 -9.25
N ASP A 79 9.38 -6.53 -9.55
CA ASP A 79 10.65 -6.45 -8.83
C ASP A 79 10.56 -5.50 -7.63
N LEU A 80 9.65 -4.53 -7.69
CA LEU A 80 9.56 -3.41 -6.76
C LEU A 80 8.13 -2.85 -6.68
N VAL A 81 7.68 -2.53 -5.46
CA VAL A 81 6.47 -1.73 -5.26
C VAL A 81 6.87 -0.26 -5.02
N ILE A 82 6.22 0.65 -5.72
CA ILE A 82 6.25 2.09 -5.43
C ILE A 82 4.85 2.49 -4.99
N SER A 83 4.69 3.03 -3.77
CA SER A 83 3.37 3.45 -3.29
C SER A 83 3.23 4.97 -3.26
N LEU A 84 2.14 5.49 -3.77
CA LEU A 84 1.74 6.89 -3.65
C LEU A 84 0.46 6.96 -2.81
N THR A 85 0.64 7.12 -1.51
CA THR A 85 -0.44 7.26 -0.52
C THR A 85 0.12 7.76 0.82
N ASN A 86 -0.76 8.14 1.74
CA ASN A 86 -0.38 8.37 3.13
C ASN A 86 0.06 7.04 3.75
N VAL A 87 1.32 6.95 4.17
CA VAL A 87 1.93 5.65 4.53
C VAL A 87 1.31 4.98 5.75
N HIS A 88 0.72 5.73 6.68
CA HIS A 88 0.06 5.18 7.88
C HIS A 88 -1.12 4.23 7.58
N VAL A 89 -1.67 4.26 6.35
CA VAL A 89 -2.73 3.34 5.92
C VAL A 89 -2.18 2.00 5.39
N LEU A 90 -0.86 1.89 5.22
CA LEU A 90 -0.19 0.70 4.72
C LEU A 90 0.27 -0.17 5.89
N ASP A 91 -0.34 -1.35 6.04
CA ASP A 91 0.01 -2.28 7.14
C ASP A 91 1.29 -3.05 6.81
N ARG A 92 2.36 -2.74 7.54
CA ARG A 92 3.65 -3.45 7.51
C ARG A 92 4.22 -3.69 6.11
N PHE A 93 4.08 -2.72 5.24
CA PHE A 93 4.55 -2.85 3.85
C PHE A 93 6.06 -3.15 3.78
N GLY A 94 6.87 -2.52 4.62
CA GLY A 94 8.29 -2.78 4.70
C GLY A 94 8.70 -4.15 5.27
N GLN A 95 7.74 -4.96 5.75
CA GLN A 95 7.97 -6.33 6.24
C GLN A 95 7.52 -7.40 5.23
N ARG A 96 7.19 -7.01 4.01
CA ARG A 96 6.71 -7.91 2.95
C ARG A 96 7.86 -8.48 2.14
N SER A 97 7.57 -9.53 1.39
CA SER A 97 8.55 -10.23 0.57
C SER A 97 9.04 -9.45 -0.65
N ILE A 98 8.41 -8.33 -0.99
CA ILE A 98 8.78 -7.50 -2.12
C ILE A 98 9.37 -6.16 -1.66
N PRO A 99 10.47 -5.70 -2.28
CA PRO A 99 11.04 -4.39 -2.00
C PRO A 99 10.03 -3.26 -2.20
N TRP A 100 10.09 -2.23 -1.36
CA TRP A 100 9.12 -1.14 -1.36
C TRP A 100 9.78 0.22 -1.22
N ILE A 101 9.33 1.18 -2.06
CA ILE A 101 9.68 2.59 -2.00
C ILE A 101 8.40 3.41 -1.85
N PRO A 102 8.11 4.02 -0.69
CA PRO A 102 7.01 4.96 -0.55
C PRO A 102 7.32 6.31 -1.20
N ILE A 103 6.32 6.85 -1.90
CA ILE A 103 6.18 8.27 -2.19
C ILE A 103 5.24 8.81 -1.13
N THR A 104 5.79 9.40 -0.07
CA THR A 104 4.97 9.78 1.08
C THR A 104 4.76 11.27 1.18
N PRO A 105 3.51 11.74 1.27
CA PRO A 105 3.20 13.09 1.73
C PRO A 105 3.42 13.15 3.25
N ILE A 106 4.22 14.08 3.71
CA ILE A 106 4.35 14.41 5.12
C ILE A 106 3.91 15.86 5.28
N GLU A 107 2.81 16.04 5.96
CA GLU A 107 2.21 17.34 6.25
C GLU A 107 2.05 17.60 7.76
N GLU A 108 2.42 16.61 8.58
CA GLU A 108 2.35 16.62 10.04
C GLU A 108 3.70 17.04 10.67
N ASP A 109 3.65 17.94 11.66
CA ASP A 109 4.77 18.35 12.49
C ASP A 109 4.32 18.39 13.96
N PRO A 110 4.89 17.54 14.84
CA PRO A 110 5.93 16.53 14.61
C PRO A 110 5.44 15.35 13.77
N LEU A 111 6.40 14.51 13.30
CA LEU A 111 6.08 13.27 12.60
C LEU A 111 5.26 12.35 13.51
N THR A 112 4.08 11.93 13.06
CA THR A 112 3.20 11.05 13.83
C THR A 112 3.79 9.64 14.00
N ASP A 113 3.47 8.98 15.10
CA ASP A 113 3.92 7.59 15.35
C ASP A 113 3.41 6.63 14.28
N GLY A 114 2.20 6.85 13.75
CA GLY A 114 1.66 6.07 12.65
C GLY A 114 2.54 6.11 11.39
N ASN A 115 2.95 7.31 10.97
CA ASN A 115 3.86 7.49 9.82
C ASN A 115 5.25 6.91 10.12
N ARG A 116 5.79 7.14 11.32
CA ARG A 116 7.08 6.58 11.75
C ARG A 116 7.08 5.04 11.68
N HIS A 117 6.03 4.42 12.19
CA HIS A 117 5.91 2.97 12.22
C HIS A 117 5.73 2.38 10.81
N ALA A 118 4.90 3.02 9.99
CA ALA A 118 4.62 2.56 8.62
C ALA A 118 5.85 2.60 7.70
N LEU A 119 6.77 3.56 7.90
CA LEU A 119 7.99 3.69 7.10
C LEU A 119 9.08 2.67 7.44
N GLN A 120 8.92 1.90 8.51
CA GLN A 120 9.89 0.87 8.89
C GLN A 120 10.02 -0.21 7.82
N GLY A 121 11.24 -0.53 7.43
CA GLY A 121 11.56 -1.54 6.43
C GLY A 121 11.35 -1.11 4.98
N ALA A 122 11.07 0.16 4.69
CA ALA A 122 11.15 0.68 3.34
C ALA A 122 12.59 0.59 2.81
N MET A 123 12.75 0.15 1.56
CA MET A 123 14.07 0.03 0.92
C MET A 123 14.75 1.40 0.75
N LEU A 124 14.03 2.36 0.26
CA LEU A 124 14.37 3.78 0.15
C LEU A 124 13.09 4.56 0.47
N ILE A 125 13.21 5.75 1.02
CA ILE A 125 12.05 6.59 1.34
C ILE A 125 12.10 7.83 0.45
N THR A 126 11.02 8.10 -0.30
CA THR A 126 10.86 9.34 -1.03
C THR A 126 9.74 10.18 -0.43
N VAL A 127 9.95 11.48 -0.39
CA VAL A 127 9.00 12.45 0.17
C VAL A 127 8.81 13.60 -0.82
N ILE A 128 7.58 14.11 -0.89
CA ILE A 128 7.15 15.00 -1.98
C ILE A 128 7.40 16.49 -1.73
N SER A 129 7.95 16.87 -0.55
CA SER A 129 8.29 18.26 -0.20
C SER A 129 9.61 18.34 0.57
N LYS A 130 10.29 19.47 0.50
CA LYS A 130 11.46 19.79 1.32
C LYS A 130 11.05 19.87 2.80
N TYR A 131 9.85 20.40 3.07
CA TYR A 131 9.24 20.43 4.40
C TYR A 131 9.13 19.00 4.99
N GLY A 132 8.51 18.08 4.26
CA GLY A 132 8.38 16.70 4.72
C GLY A 132 9.73 16.00 4.89
N LYS A 133 10.71 16.30 4.02
CA LYS A 133 12.09 15.80 4.19
C LYS A 133 12.70 16.28 5.51
N ARG A 134 12.52 17.56 5.86
CA ARG A 134 13.00 18.11 7.15
C ARG A 134 12.37 17.37 8.32
N ILE A 135 11.04 17.19 8.32
CA ILE A 135 10.33 16.47 9.39
C ILE A 135 10.82 15.02 9.54
N LEU A 136 11.07 14.31 8.45
CA LEU A 136 11.61 12.95 8.50
C LEU A 136 13.05 12.95 9.04
N ASN A 137 13.91 13.86 8.59
CA ASN A 137 15.29 13.98 9.07
C ASN A 137 15.35 14.32 10.56
N ASP A 138 14.51 15.25 11.04
CA ASP A 138 14.39 15.61 12.46
C ASP A 138 13.93 14.42 13.31
N ALA A 139 13.18 13.50 12.70
CA ALA A 139 12.77 12.23 13.29
C ALA A 139 13.83 11.11 13.18
N GLY A 140 15.01 11.37 12.59
CA GLY A 140 16.08 10.41 12.37
C GLY A 140 15.82 9.42 11.21
N ILE A 141 14.93 9.78 10.27
CA ILE A 141 14.59 8.99 9.09
C ILE A 141 15.14 9.66 7.84
N GLU A 142 16.08 9.00 7.16
CA GLU A 142 16.63 9.50 5.90
C GLU A 142 15.62 9.36 4.77
N ALA A 143 15.41 10.44 4.00
CA ALA A 143 14.50 10.45 2.87
C ALA A 143 15.03 11.30 1.71
N GLN A 144 14.69 10.90 0.50
CA GLN A 144 15.01 11.65 -0.72
C GLN A 144 13.82 12.52 -1.11
N TYR A 145 14.06 13.82 -1.33
CA TYR A 145 13.04 14.73 -1.83
C TYR A 145 12.86 14.54 -3.34
N ILE A 146 11.66 14.13 -3.73
CA ILE A 146 11.23 14.02 -5.14
C ILE A 146 9.78 14.47 -5.21
N PRO A 147 9.48 15.64 -5.79
CA PRO A 147 8.12 16.12 -5.92
C PRO A 147 7.29 15.26 -6.87
N LEU A 148 5.97 15.30 -6.73
CA LEU A 148 5.07 14.74 -7.73
C LEU A 148 5.15 15.57 -9.02
N PRO A 149 5.24 14.94 -10.19
CA PRO A 149 5.38 15.65 -11.45
C PRO A 149 4.08 16.32 -11.89
N VAL A 150 4.21 17.51 -12.48
CA VAL A 150 3.16 18.15 -13.27
C VAL A 150 3.57 18.15 -14.72
N ASP A 151 2.64 17.79 -15.62
CA ASP A 151 2.88 17.87 -17.06
C ASP A 151 2.83 19.34 -17.53
N THR A 152 3.97 20.00 -17.51
CA THR A 152 4.12 21.41 -17.91
C THR A 152 3.96 21.62 -19.41
N SER A 153 3.94 20.57 -20.21
CA SER A 153 3.60 20.63 -21.63
C SER A 153 2.10 20.70 -21.85
N LEU A 154 1.33 20.11 -20.95
CA LEU A 154 -0.13 20.17 -20.93
C LEU A 154 -0.63 21.40 -20.19
N PHE A 155 -0.16 21.62 -18.94
CA PHE A 155 -0.48 22.82 -18.16
C PHE A 155 0.44 23.97 -18.60
N HIS A 156 -0.09 24.87 -19.42
CA HIS A 156 0.62 26.03 -19.91
C HIS A 156 -0.35 27.19 -20.14
N PRO A 157 0.13 28.44 -20.20
CA PRO A 157 -0.71 29.59 -20.55
C PRO A 157 -1.38 29.43 -21.92
N VAL A 158 -2.69 29.66 -21.96
CA VAL A 158 -3.48 29.72 -23.19
C VAL A 158 -4.23 31.05 -23.25
N GLU A 159 -4.88 31.34 -24.39
CA GLU A 159 -5.64 32.56 -24.59
C GLU A 159 -6.81 32.64 -23.57
N LYS A 160 -6.78 33.65 -22.70
CA LYS A 160 -7.65 33.82 -21.54
C LYS A 160 -9.13 33.98 -21.92
N SER A 161 -9.43 34.76 -22.97
CA SER A 161 -10.80 34.95 -23.44
C SER A 161 -11.43 33.64 -23.94
N ALA A 162 -10.64 32.75 -24.56
CA ALA A 162 -11.11 31.41 -24.93
C ALA A 162 -11.40 30.54 -23.71
N ALA A 163 -10.52 30.58 -22.71
CA ALA A 163 -10.70 29.87 -21.43
C ALA A 163 -11.96 30.37 -20.68
N ARG A 164 -12.18 31.68 -20.65
CA ARG A 164 -13.37 32.31 -20.04
C ARG A 164 -14.66 31.93 -20.73
N ARG A 165 -14.67 31.97 -22.07
CA ARG A 165 -15.85 31.51 -22.85
C ARG A 165 -16.19 30.04 -22.55
N MET A 166 -15.20 29.18 -22.37
CA MET A 166 -15.41 27.79 -21.99
C MET A 166 -16.10 27.67 -20.62
N MET A 167 -15.76 28.55 -19.69
CA MET A 167 -16.30 28.57 -18.33
C MET A 167 -17.58 29.41 -18.19
N GLY A 168 -17.97 30.18 -19.21
CA GLY A 168 -19.15 31.03 -19.19
C GLY A 168 -18.96 32.36 -18.45
N TRP A 169 -17.71 32.81 -18.24
CA TRP A 169 -17.39 34.08 -17.60
C TRP A 169 -17.16 35.18 -18.64
N LYS A 170 -17.38 36.41 -18.20
CA LYS A 170 -17.11 37.60 -19.00
C LYS A 170 -15.65 37.99 -18.86
N ASP A 171 -15.14 38.72 -19.89
CA ASP A 171 -13.75 39.15 -19.87
C ASP A 171 -13.47 40.22 -18.80
N GLU A 172 -14.50 40.98 -18.37
CA GLU A 172 -14.40 41.98 -17.30
C GLU A 172 -14.51 41.44 -15.88
N ASP A 173 -14.92 40.18 -15.70
CA ASP A 173 -15.02 39.56 -14.35
C ASP A 173 -13.63 39.31 -13.76
N TYR A 174 -13.41 39.64 -12.48
CA TYR A 174 -12.22 39.22 -11.76
C TYR A 174 -12.45 37.86 -11.14
N VAL A 175 -11.83 36.81 -11.67
CA VAL A 175 -12.12 35.43 -11.31
C VAL A 175 -11.06 34.86 -10.39
N ILE A 176 -11.47 34.46 -9.18
CA ILE A 176 -10.65 33.80 -8.18
C ILE A 176 -10.94 32.30 -8.22
N GLY A 177 -9.88 31.50 -8.35
CA GLY A 177 -9.98 30.04 -8.40
C GLY A 177 -9.41 29.35 -7.18
N HIS A 178 -10.04 28.24 -6.79
CA HIS A 178 -9.52 27.27 -5.83
C HIS A 178 -9.84 25.85 -6.28
N VAL A 179 -8.91 24.92 -6.07
CA VAL A 179 -9.08 23.49 -6.37
C VAL A 179 -8.72 22.67 -5.13
N GLY A 180 -9.65 21.89 -4.63
CA GLY A 180 -9.40 21.09 -3.44
C GLY A 180 -10.55 20.17 -3.09
N MET A 181 -10.25 18.95 -2.63
CA MET A 181 -11.27 18.01 -2.19
C MET A 181 -11.97 18.53 -0.92
N ASN A 182 -13.30 18.52 -0.92
CA ASN A 182 -14.11 18.96 0.22
C ASN A 182 -14.21 17.83 1.26
N ARG A 183 -13.15 17.66 2.06
CA ARG A 183 -13.12 16.72 3.19
C ARG A 183 -12.68 17.46 4.45
N GLY A 184 -13.65 17.79 5.31
CA GLY A 184 -13.39 18.54 6.53
C GLY A 184 -12.79 19.94 6.28
N PRO A 185 -12.21 20.59 7.32
CA PRO A 185 -11.76 21.99 7.26
C PRO A 185 -10.37 22.16 6.60
N ARG A 186 -9.62 21.09 6.34
CA ARG A 186 -8.20 21.16 5.93
C ARG A 186 -7.93 22.07 4.74
N LYS A 187 -8.83 22.12 3.77
CA LYS A 187 -8.67 22.94 2.55
C LYS A 187 -9.10 24.40 2.72
N GLY A 188 -9.64 24.79 3.90
CA GLY A 188 -10.00 26.16 4.20
C GLY A 188 -11.12 26.74 3.35
N HIS A 189 -12.02 25.90 2.82
CA HIS A 189 -13.12 26.35 1.96
C HIS A 189 -14.07 27.35 2.67
N ASP A 190 -14.38 27.12 3.94
CA ASP A 190 -15.19 28.00 4.76
C ASP A 190 -14.50 29.35 4.99
N THR A 191 -13.21 29.33 5.28
CA THR A 191 -12.39 30.54 5.41
C THR A 191 -12.35 31.32 4.10
N LEU A 192 -12.21 30.62 2.96
CA LEU A 192 -12.20 31.25 1.64
C LEU A 192 -13.55 31.93 1.30
N LEU A 193 -14.66 31.28 1.57
CA LEU A 193 -16.00 31.85 1.33
C LEU A 193 -16.22 33.12 2.19
N GLN A 194 -15.81 33.09 3.46
CA GLN A 194 -15.89 34.25 4.35
C GLN A 194 -14.97 35.39 3.88
N ALA A 195 -13.72 35.09 3.52
CA ALA A 195 -12.79 36.07 2.98
C ALA A 195 -13.31 36.68 1.67
N PHE A 196 -13.85 35.86 0.78
CA PHE A 196 -14.43 36.32 -0.48
C PHE A 196 -15.64 37.25 -0.26
N ARG A 197 -16.49 36.97 0.73
CA ARG A 197 -17.58 37.89 1.10
C ARG A 197 -17.06 39.28 1.47
N LEU A 198 -15.95 39.34 2.20
CA LEU A 198 -15.30 40.61 2.55
C LEU A 198 -14.67 41.27 1.31
N PHE A 199 -14.02 40.49 0.48
CA PHE A 199 -13.38 40.94 -0.76
C PHE A 199 -14.35 41.59 -1.76
N LEU A 200 -15.59 41.08 -1.83
CA LEU A 200 -16.64 41.61 -2.70
C LEU A 200 -17.08 43.04 -2.37
N VAL A 201 -16.77 43.55 -1.17
CA VAL A 201 -17.06 44.93 -0.79
C VAL A 201 -16.19 45.90 -1.59
N GLU A 202 -14.93 45.51 -1.81
CA GLU A 202 -13.91 46.32 -2.50
C GLU A 202 -13.91 46.02 -4.04
N VAL A 203 -14.20 44.76 -4.42
CA VAL A 203 -14.17 44.30 -5.82
C VAL A 203 -15.53 43.66 -6.20
N PRO A 204 -16.58 44.46 -6.46
CA PRO A 204 -17.96 43.94 -6.66
C PRO A 204 -18.16 43.07 -7.90
N ASN A 205 -17.27 43.17 -8.88
CA ASN A 205 -17.29 42.36 -10.12
C ASN A 205 -16.48 41.03 -9.96
N ALA A 206 -15.98 40.73 -8.77
CA ALA A 206 -15.27 39.47 -8.53
C ALA A 206 -16.23 38.27 -8.56
N HIS A 207 -15.69 37.12 -8.98
CA HIS A 207 -16.35 35.83 -8.98
C HIS A 207 -15.44 34.77 -8.37
N LEU A 208 -15.96 33.94 -7.46
CA LEU A 208 -15.22 32.82 -6.86
C LEU A 208 -15.64 31.50 -7.51
N TYR A 209 -14.68 30.72 -7.96
CA TYR A 209 -14.90 29.35 -8.40
C TYR A 209 -14.12 28.38 -7.52
N ILE A 210 -14.81 27.41 -6.94
CA ILE A 210 -14.20 26.31 -6.19
C ILE A 210 -14.42 24.99 -6.95
N HIS A 211 -13.35 24.41 -7.46
CA HIS A 211 -13.41 23.10 -8.11
C HIS A 211 -13.36 21.99 -7.06
N THR A 212 -14.53 21.51 -6.68
CA THR A 212 -14.72 20.44 -5.66
C THR A 212 -16.07 19.76 -5.86
N ASP A 213 -16.24 18.57 -5.28
CA ASP A 213 -17.57 18.01 -5.04
C ASP A 213 -18.16 18.61 -3.75
N ILE A 214 -19.12 19.50 -3.89
CA ILE A 214 -19.78 20.17 -2.74
C ILE A 214 -20.71 19.23 -1.97
N HIS A 215 -21.03 18.05 -2.51
CA HIS A 215 -21.89 17.05 -1.90
C HIS A 215 -21.13 15.87 -1.32
N GLN A 216 -19.79 16.01 -1.15
CA GLN A 216 -18.96 14.98 -0.52
C GLN A 216 -19.53 14.63 0.87
N PRO A 217 -19.75 13.34 1.19
CA PRO A 217 -20.38 12.93 2.46
C PRO A 217 -19.68 13.46 3.71
N ASP A 218 -18.34 13.51 3.70
CA ASP A 218 -17.49 14.00 4.80
C ASP A 218 -17.14 15.49 4.65
N GLY A 219 -17.76 16.19 3.70
CA GLY A 219 -17.49 17.58 3.38
C GLY A 219 -18.38 18.56 4.14
N ILE A 220 -18.05 19.84 4.02
CA ILE A 220 -18.89 20.94 4.49
C ILE A 220 -19.85 21.40 3.38
N HIS A 221 -21.01 21.90 3.75
CA HIS A 221 -22.03 22.37 2.81
C HIS A 221 -21.71 23.77 2.30
N LEU A 222 -20.89 23.86 1.24
CA LEU A 222 -20.40 25.14 0.69
C LEU A 222 -21.52 26.01 0.14
N ASP A 223 -22.53 25.41 -0.49
CA ASP A 223 -23.72 26.09 -0.99
C ASP A 223 -24.52 26.78 0.12
N LYS A 224 -24.68 26.13 1.27
CA LYS A 224 -25.36 26.72 2.44
C LYS A 224 -24.57 27.88 3.02
N ILE A 225 -23.23 27.74 3.13
CA ILE A 225 -22.38 28.83 3.60
C ILE A 225 -22.46 30.02 2.65
N ALA A 226 -22.43 29.79 1.33
CA ALA A 226 -22.57 30.85 0.35
C ALA A 226 -23.91 31.59 0.44
N GLN A 227 -25.02 30.86 0.68
CA GLN A 227 -26.36 31.44 0.94
C GLN A 227 -26.37 32.28 2.22
N GLU A 228 -25.87 31.78 3.33
CA GLU A 228 -25.78 32.52 4.60
C GLU A 228 -24.95 33.81 4.50
N LEU A 229 -23.90 33.77 3.66
CA LEU A 229 -23.05 34.92 3.38
C LEU A 229 -23.62 35.86 2.31
N GLY A 230 -24.69 35.49 1.61
CA GLY A 230 -25.31 36.27 0.52
C GLY A 230 -24.41 36.43 -0.72
N ILE A 231 -23.61 35.39 -1.02
CA ILE A 231 -22.65 35.42 -2.16
C ILE A 231 -22.97 34.35 -3.24
N GLU A 232 -24.11 33.67 -3.14
CA GLU A 232 -24.51 32.59 -4.05
C GLU A 232 -24.51 32.98 -5.53
N ASN A 233 -24.73 34.24 -5.84
CA ASN A 233 -24.71 34.77 -7.21
C ASN A 233 -23.30 35.12 -7.72
N ARG A 234 -22.29 35.06 -6.86
CA ARG A 234 -20.87 35.33 -7.15
C ARG A 234 -19.97 34.14 -6.84
N PHE A 235 -20.58 32.99 -6.52
CA PHE A 235 -19.92 31.74 -6.22
C PHE A 235 -20.38 30.64 -7.18
N SER A 236 -19.45 29.86 -7.71
CA SER A 236 -19.76 28.73 -8.58
C SER A 236 -18.85 27.53 -8.34
N TYR A 237 -19.31 26.38 -8.76
CA TYR A 237 -18.67 25.09 -8.57
C TYR A 237 -19.15 24.11 -9.65
N PRO A 238 -18.50 22.94 -9.84
CA PRO A 238 -18.95 21.91 -10.79
C PRO A 238 -20.35 21.38 -10.41
N SER A 239 -21.13 20.98 -11.40
CA SER A 239 -22.35 20.24 -11.13
C SER A 239 -22.03 18.95 -10.33
N ARG A 240 -23.02 18.41 -9.61
CA ARG A 240 -22.83 17.17 -8.83
C ARG A 240 -22.26 16.03 -9.67
N TYR A 241 -22.74 15.88 -10.90
CA TYR A 241 -22.25 14.84 -11.80
C TYR A 241 -20.78 15.08 -12.19
N GLU A 242 -20.41 16.30 -12.50
CA GLU A 242 -19.04 16.67 -12.86
C GLU A 242 -18.07 16.58 -11.68
N GLY A 243 -18.52 16.95 -10.48
CA GLY A 243 -17.74 16.77 -9.24
C GLY A 243 -17.44 15.32 -8.95
N PHE A 244 -18.41 14.42 -9.22
CA PHE A 244 -18.27 12.99 -9.01
C PHE A 244 -17.35 12.31 -10.03
N ILE A 245 -17.56 12.55 -11.33
CA ILE A 245 -16.77 11.89 -12.39
C ILE A 245 -15.43 12.56 -12.67
N GLY A 246 -15.23 13.80 -12.20
CA GLY A 246 -14.06 14.62 -12.49
C GLY A 246 -14.02 15.17 -13.92
N LYS A 247 -12.98 15.92 -14.20
CA LYS A 247 -12.75 16.56 -15.51
C LYS A 247 -11.45 16.05 -16.13
N LYS A 248 -11.42 15.98 -17.47
CA LYS A 248 -10.19 15.63 -18.19
C LYS A 248 -9.12 16.72 -17.97
N PRO A 249 -7.82 16.35 -17.93
CA PRO A 249 -6.73 17.31 -17.71
C PRO A 249 -6.76 18.52 -18.65
N LYS A 250 -7.06 18.33 -19.91
CA LYS A 250 -7.20 19.44 -20.88
C LYS A 250 -8.29 20.47 -20.51
N TRP A 251 -9.39 20.01 -19.90
CA TRP A 251 -10.43 20.90 -19.42
C TRP A 251 -9.94 21.69 -18.19
N MET A 252 -9.19 21.03 -17.29
CA MET A 252 -8.58 21.68 -16.11
C MET A 252 -7.62 22.79 -16.54
N VAL A 253 -6.85 22.60 -17.60
CA VAL A 253 -5.99 23.67 -18.17
C VAL A 253 -6.81 24.91 -18.55
N GLY A 254 -7.94 24.73 -19.25
CA GLY A 254 -8.83 25.85 -19.58
C GLY A 254 -9.41 26.52 -18.34
N MET A 255 -9.83 25.74 -17.35
CA MET A 255 -10.35 26.27 -16.08
C MET A 255 -9.30 27.13 -15.37
N TYR A 256 -8.07 26.63 -15.13
CA TYR A 256 -7.03 27.43 -14.49
C TYR A 256 -6.71 28.70 -15.29
N ASN A 257 -6.59 28.62 -16.61
CA ASN A 257 -6.29 29.78 -17.44
C ASN A 257 -7.40 30.85 -17.44
N SER A 258 -8.61 30.51 -16.98
CA SER A 258 -9.72 31.45 -16.87
C SER A 258 -9.67 32.31 -15.60
N PHE A 259 -8.84 31.95 -14.61
CA PHE A 259 -8.68 32.68 -13.36
C PHE A 259 -7.75 33.89 -13.50
N ASP A 260 -7.90 34.87 -12.62
CA ASP A 260 -6.98 35.98 -12.42
C ASP A 260 -6.06 35.76 -11.23
N LEU A 261 -6.57 35.03 -10.23
CA LEU A 261 -5.88 34.73 -8.98
C LEU A 261 -6.19 33.29 -8.58
N TYR A 262 -5.19 32.57 -8.11
CA TYR A 262 -5.38 31.27 -7.46
C TYR A 262 -5.17 31.42 -5.94
N VAL A 263 -6.09 30.86 -5.13
CA VAL A 263 -6.06 30.97 -3.67
C VAL A 263 -6.02 29.58 -3.03
N GLN A 264 -5.06 29.35 -2.13
CA GLN A 264 -4.87 28.07 -1.42
C GLN A 264 -4.81 28.28 0.11
N PRO A 265 -5.95 28.34 0.80
CA PRO A 265 -6.00 28.62 2.24
C PRO A 265 -5.92 27.35 3.10
N SER A 266 -5.23 26.32 2.64
CA SER A 266 -5.14 25.04 3.33
C SER A 266 -4.39 25.16 4.66
N THR A 267 -4.84 24.38 5.64
CA THR A 267 -4.19 24.32 6.96
C THR A 267 -2.89 23.52 6.94
N ASN A 268 -2.80 22.53 6.09
CA ASN A 268 -1.65 21.66 5.88
C ASN A 268 -1.62 21.13 4.45
N GLU A 269 -0.44 21.07 3.85
CA GLU A 269 -0.23 20.45 2.52
C GLU A 269 1.09 19.68 2.48
N GLY A 270 1.07 18.52 1.81
CA GLY A 270 2.26 17.73 1.52
C GLY A 270 3.04 18.23 0.30
N GLN A 271 2.35 18.77 -0.72
CA GLN A 271 2.96 19.38 -1.92
C GLN A 271 2.04 20.41 -2.59
N ALA A 272 0.73 20.43 -2.28
CA ALA A 272 -0.23 21.33 -2.91
C ALA A 272 -0.20 21.31 -4.46
N MET A 273 -0.41 20.14 -5.08
CA MET A 273 -0.42 19.98 -6.54
C MET A 273 -1.21 21.07 -7.29
N PRO A 274 -2.41 21.49 -6.83
CA PRO A 274 -3.15 22.56 -7.51
C PRO A 274 -2.42 23.91 -7.57
N VAL A 275 -1.55 24.23 -6.60
CA VAL A 275 -0.72 25.43 -6.65
C VAL A 275 0.30 25.34 -7.80
N TRP A 276 0.94 24.17 -7.95
CA TRP A 276 1.86 23.93 -9.05
C TRP A 276 1.16 23.92 -10.42
N GLU A 277 -0.07 23.37 -10.50
CA GLU A 277 -0.88 23.44 -11.72
C GLU A 277 -1.26 24.88 -12.10
N ALA A 278 -1.65 25.70 -11.10
CA ALA A 278 -1.92 27.13 -11.26
C ALA A 278 -0.65 27.90 -11.69
N SER A 279 0.49 27.56 -11.07
CA SER A 279 1.79 28.14 -11.45
C SER A 279 2.19 27.77 -12.87
N CYS A 280 1.91 26.53 -13.31
CA CYS A 280 2.16 26.11 -14.69
C CYS A 280 1.42 26.95 -15.73
N VAL A 281 0.25 27.45 -15.41
CA VAL A 281 -0.52 28.36 -16.30
C VAL A 281 -0.24 29.85 -16.01
N ALA A 282 0.80 30.13 -15.23
CA ALA A 282 1.30 31.47 -14.92
C ALA A 282 0.33 32.36 -14.12
N LEU A 283 -0.39 31.78 -13.14
CA LEU A 283 -1.22 32.55 -12.22
C LEU A 283 -0.41 33.09 -11.05
N PRO A 284 -0.74 34.28 -10.51
CA PRO A 284 -0.32 34.70 -9.20
C PRO A 284 -1.07 33.90 -8.11
N ILE A 285 -0.40 33.67 -6.98
CA ILE A 285 -0.88 32.76 -5.93
C ILE A 285 -1.08 33.53 -4.61
N VAL A 286 -2.17 33.25 -3.89
CA VAL A 286 -2.33 33.62 -2.48
C VAL A 286 -2.48 32.32 -1.68
N ALA A 287 -1.63 32.11 -0.70
CA ALA A 287 -1.66 30.86 0.07
C ALA A 287 -1.30 31.07 1.54
N THR A 288 -1.69 30.13 2.39
CA THR A 288 -1.21 30.04 3.78
C THR A 288 0.30 29.81 3.78
N ASP A 289 1.05 30.60 4.54
CA ASP A 289 2.47 30.37 4.78
C ASP A 289 2.65 29.31 5.86
N ALA A 290 2.51 28.05 5.48
CA ALA A 290 2.63 26.91 6.37
C ALA A 290 2.95 25.62 5.60
N THR A 291 3.67 24.70 6.24
CA THR A 291 4.01 23.36 5.72
C THR A 291 4.69 23.44 4.34
N ALA A 292 4.35 22.58 3.39
CA ALA A 292 4.92 22.64 2.05
C ALA A 292 4.51 23.89 1.24
N LEU A 293 3.46 24.62 1.65
CA LEU A 293 3.11 25.87 0.99
C LEU A 293 4.16 26.95 1.17
N SER A 294 4.81 27.03 2.37
CA SER A 294 5.87 28.01 2.62
C SER A 294 6.99 27.91 1.58
N GLU A 295 7.48 26.70 1.31
CA GLU A 295 8.57 26.50 0.34
C GLU A 295 8.16 26.80 -1.10
N ILE A 296 6.87 26.62 -1.45
CA ILE A 296 6.37 26.96 -2.78
C ILE A 296 6.27 28.48 -2.93
N MET A 297 5.77 29.17 -1.89
CA MET A 297 5.58 30.62 -1.92
C MET A 297 6.89 31.40 -1.94
N GLU A 298 8.03 30.80 -1.56
CA GLU A 298 9.37 31.37 -1.75
C GLU A 298 9.80 31.45 -3.23
N GLU A 299 9.24 30.59 -4.09
CA GLU A 299 9.65 30.42 -5.48
C GLU A 299 8.65 31.03 -6.48
N VAL A 300 7.34 30.94 -6.18
CA VAL A 300 6.29 31.48 -7.06
C VAL A 300 5.99 32.95 -6.74
N GLU A 301 5.38 33.62 -7.69
CA GLU A 301 4.94 35.00 -7.51
C GLU A 301 3.55 35.02 -6.84
N GLY A 302 3.46 35.69 -5.68
CA GLY A 302 2.22 35.71 -4.93
C GLY A 302 2.34 36.33 -3.55
N ILE A 303 1.34 36.09 -2.72
CA ILE A 303 1.22 36.58 -1.35
C ILE A 303 1.13 35.40 -0.40
N ALA A 304 2.13 35.24 0.48
CA ALA A 304 2.15 34.27 1.56
C ALA A 304 1.52 34.88 2.83
N ILE A 305 0.51 34.23 3.39
CA ILE A 305 -0.18 34.69 4.60
C ILE A 305 0.51 34.09 5.82
N SER A 306 1.46 34.84 6.42
CA SER A 306 2.27 34.39 7.55
C SER A 306 1.55 34.55 8.90
N GLU A 307 0.53 35.42 8.98
CA GLU A 307 -0.27 35.60 10.19
C GLU A 307 -1.30 34.49 10.36
N ASN A 308 -0.80 33.31 10.76
CA ASN A 308 -1.61 32.14 11.01
C ASN A 308 -1.60 31.74 12.50
N GLN A 309 -2.62 31.00 12.91
CA GLN A 309 -2.73 30.44 14.25
C GLN A 309 -2.46 28.94 14.20
N LYS A 310 -1.67 28.44 15.14
CA LYS A 310 -1.45 27.00 15.30
C LYS A 310 -2.53 26.40 16.19
N PHE A 311 -3.00 25.22 15.84
CA PHE A 311 -3.82 24.38 16.71
C PHE A 311 -3.34 22.93 16.66
N TRP A 312 -3.47 22.24 17.79
CA TRP A 312 -3.07 20.84 17.90
C TRP A 312 -4.20 19.94 17.42
N GLN A 313 -3.92 19.03 16.50
CA GLN A 313 -4.89 18.09 15.95
C GLN A 313 -4.95 16.80 16.77
N TYR A 314 -6.02 16.01 16.56
CA TYR A 314 -6.23 14.72 17.19
C TYR A 314 -5.20 13.63 16.78
N ASN A 315 -4.45 13.86 15.70
CA ASN A 315 -3.38 12.98 15.22
C ASN A 315 -2.00 13.36 15.77
N ASP A 316 -1.95 14.16 16.83
CA ASP A 316 -0.73 14.62 17.50
C ASP A 316 0.22 15.42 16.60
N SER A 317 -0.33 16.32 15.80
CA SER A 317 0.44 17.25 14.97
C SER A 317 -0.17 18.66 14.95
N TRP A 318 0.64 19.62 14.50
CA TRP A 318 0.20 21.01 14.34
C TRP A 318 -0.49 21.23 13.00
N SER A 319 -1.54 22.05 13.01
CA SER A 319 -2.16 22.67 11.85
C SER A 319 -2.18 24.18 11.95
N TYR A 320 -2.39 24.84 10.81
CA TYR A 320 -2.26 26.27 10.68
C TYR A 320 -3.53 26.85 10.07
N VAL A 321 -4.16 27.78 10.79
CA VAL A 321 -5.39 28.44 10.34
C VAL A 321 -5.13 29.93 10.14
N ILE A 322 -5.55 30.45 8.99
CA ILE A 322 -5.59 31.89 8.73
C ILE A 322 -7.00 32.41 8.95
N SER A 323 -7.13 33.65 9.43
CA SER A 323 -8.45 34.26 9.56
C SER A 323 -8.98 34.69 8.19
N PRO A 324 -10.32 34.73 8.01
CA PRO A 324 -10.92 35.28 6.79
C PRO A 324 -10.48 36.70 6.47
N GLN A 325 -10.26 37.52 7.51
CA GLN A 325 -9.77 38.89 7.35
C GLN A 325 -8.37 38.92 6.74
N LYS A 326 -7.43 38.09 7.25
CA LYS A 326 -6.04 38.04 6.73
C LYS A 326 -5.99 37.47 5.30
N LEU A 327 -6.83 36.48 5.03
CA LEU A 327 -6.94 35.96 3.67
C LEU A 327 -7.48 37.02 2.71
N MET A 328 -8.50 37.77 3.10
CA MET A 328 -9.04 38.88 2.32
C MET A 328 -7.99 39.97 2.07
N GLU A 329 -7.24 40.37 3.10
CA GLU A 329 -6.14 41.36 2.98
C GLU A 329 -5.11 40.89 1.94
N GLY A 330 -4.68 39.62 1.98
CA GLY A 330 -3.78 39.05 0.97
C GLY A 330 -4.37 38.98 -0.42
N MET A 331 -5.67 38.69 -0.56
CA MET A 331 -6.37 38.72 -1.85
C MET A 331 -6.45 40.16 -2.41
N LEU A 332 -6.69 41.16 -1.58
CA LEU A 332 -6.69 42.58 -1.99
C LEU A 332 -5.28 43.03 -2.40
N GLU A 333 -4.25 42.69 -1.61
CA GLU A 333 -2.87 42.97 -1.98
C GLU A 333 -2.52 42.36 -3.34
N ALA A 334 -2.96 41.11 -3.61
CA ALA A 334 -2.75 40.47 -4.90
C ALA A 334 -3.53 41.18 -6.03
N TYR A 335 -4.76 41.62 -5.76
CA TYR A 335 -5.56 42.40 -6.72
C TYR A 335 -4.89 43.71 -7.08
N ASP A 336 -4.40 44.48 -6.08
CA ASP A 336 -3.73 45.77 -6.29
C ASP A 336 -2.39 45.60 -7.01
N ARG A 337 -1.64 44.52 -6.69
CA ARG A 337 -0.32 44.28 -7.27
C ARG A 337 -0.37 43.73 -8.69
N TYR A 338 -1.26 42.83 -8.98
CA TYR A 338 -1.30 42.07 -10.25
C TYR A 338 -2.45 42.48 -11.16
N GLY A 339 -3.56 42.92 -10.57
CA GLY A 339 -4.74 43.35 -11.34
C GLY A 339 -5.36 42.22 -12.18
N HIS A 340 -6.07 42.64 -13.20
CA HIS A 340 -6.81 41.76 -14.10
C HIS A 340 -5.93 41.26 -15.26
N GLY A 341 -5.94 39.96 -15.51
CA GLY A 341 -5.26 39.37 -16.65
C GLY A 341 -3.72 39.28 -16.56
N TYR A 342 -3.18 39.45 -15.36
CA TYR A 342 -1.74 39.30 -15.14
C TYR A 342 -1.26 37.89 -15.45
N VAL A 343 -0.04 37.78 -15.97
CA VAL A 343 0.62 36.51 -16.30
C VAL A 343 1.96 36.45 -15.56
N SER A 344 2.04 35.60 -14.56
CA SER A 344 3.24 35.42 -13.75
C SER A 344 4.23 34.46 -14.43
N MET A 345 5.19 35.02 -15.16
CA MET A 345 6.25 34.21 -15.76
C MET A 345 7.19 33.60 -14.69
N GLN A 346 7.33 34.24 -13.52
CA GLN A 346 8.09 33.70 -12.39
C GLN A 346 7.44 32.40 -11.87
N SER A 347 6.13 32.39 -11.62
CA SER A 347 5.43 31.17 -11.20
C SER A 347 5.56 30.05 -12.24
N ARG A 348 5.44 30.39 -13.53
CA ARG A 348 5.64 29.44 -14.63
C ARG A 348 7.04 28.84 -14.64
N GLN A 349 8.06 29.67 -14.49
CA GLN A 349 9.47 29.24 -14.44
C GLN A 349 9.71 28.33 -13.24
N ALA A 350 9.25 28.73 -12.05
CA ALA A 350 9.35 27.92 -10.83
C ALA A 350 8.74 26.53 -11.02
N ALA A 351 7.54 26.43 -11.61
CA ALA A 351 6.92 25.14 -11.89
C ALA A 351 7.74 24.29 -12.89
N CYS A 352 8.28 24.88 -13.93
CA CYS A 352 9.11 24.17 -14.91
C CYS A 352 10.42 23.63 -14.29
N GLU A 353 11.03 24.39 -13.39
CA GLU A 353 12.31 24.05 -12.75
C GLU A 353 12.17 23.06 -11.59
N ASN A 354 11.00 23.02 -10.92
CA ASN A 354 10.83 22.17 -9.73
C ASN A 354 10.02 20.89 -10.00
N VAL A 355 8.88 20.98 -10.70
CA VAL A 355 7.91 19.87 -10.78
C VAL A 355 7.66 19.36 -12.19
N SER A 356 8.36 19.85 -13.21
CA SER A 356 8.17 19.33 -14.57
C SER A 356 8.58 17.87 -14.69
N VAL A 357 7.92 17.13 -15.57
CA VAL A 357 8.21 15.70 -15.81
C VAL A 357 9.69 15.44 -16.09
N PRO A 358 10.43 16.23 -16.91
CA PRO A 358 11.86 16.01 -17.12
C PRO A 358 12.71 16.14 -15.84
N VAL A 359 12.41 17.12 -14.99
CA VAL A 359 13.13 17.36 -13.73
C VAL A 359 12.91 16.21 -12.74
N VAL A 360 11.65 15.81 -12.55
CA VAL A 360 11.28 14.74 -11.66
C VAL A 360 11.79 13.38 -12.16
N ARG A 361 11.76 13.17 -13.48
CA ARG A 361 12.33 11.99 -14.13
C ARG A 361 13.81 11.82 -13.80
N ALA A 362 14.61 12.88 -13.91
CA ALA A 362 16.04 12.82 -13.62
C ALA A 362 16.35 12.46 -12.13
N GLN A 363 15.44 12.81 -11.21
CA GLN A 363 15.54 12.42 -9.80
C GLN A 363 15.17 10.93 -9.63
N TRP A 364 14.09 10.47 -10.24
CA TRP A 364 13.67 9.07 -10.21
C TRP A 364 14.67 8.12 -10.87
N GLU A 365 15.35 8.54 -11.93
CA GLU A 365 16.43 7.75 -12.56
C GLU A 365 17.52 7.39 -11.55
N LYS A 366 17.88 8.30 -10.65
CA LYS A 366 18.88 8.04 -9.59
C LYS A 366 18.36 7.01 -8.58
N VAL A 367 17.11 7.21 -8.09
CA VAL A 367 16.47 6.32 -7.11
C VAL A 367 16.30 4.91 -7.67
N LEU A 368 15.80 4.77 -8.90
CA LEU A 368 15.57 3.46 -9.52
C LEU A 368 16.88 2.75 -9.85
N ASN A 369 17.95 3.47 -10.23
CA ASN A 369 19.27 2.90 -10.40
C ASN A 369 19.88 2.42 -9.07
N GLU A 370 19.62 3.12 -7.98
CA GLU A 370 20.04 2.70 -6.63
C GLU A 370 19.24 1.46 -6.19
N ALA A 371 17.93 1.48 -6.34
CA ALA A 371 17.04 0.36 -6.04
C ALA A 371 17.42 -0.89 -6.87
N GLU A 372 17.68 -0.74 -8.15
CA GLU A 372 18.14 -1.84 -9.00
C GLU A 372 19.43 -2.49 -8.47
N LYS A 373 20.39 -1.70 -8.02
CA LYS A 373 21.62 -2.22 -7.41
C LYS A 373 21.31 -2.98 -6.13
N MET A 374 20.47 -2.41 -5.26
CA MET A 374 20.08 -3.05 -3.99
C MET A 374 19.37 -4.40 -4.25
N ILE A 375 18.44 -4.45 -5.20
CA ILE A 375 17.70 -5.67 -5.55
C ILE A 375 18.64 -6.75 -6.10
N ARG A 376 19.66 -6.38 -6.89
CA ARG A 376 20.56 -7.35 -7.55
C ARG A 376 21.71 -7.83 -6.70
N TYR A 377 22.29 -6.94 -5.89
CA TYR A 377 23.56 -7.21 -5.20
C TYR A 377 23.40 -7.43 -3.70
N GLN A 378 22.26 -7.05 -3.14
CA GLN A 378 21.90 -7.33 -1.76
C GLN A 378 20.48 -7.92 -1.75
N PRO A 379 20.31 -9.20 -1.41
CA PRO A 379 18.98 -9.69 -1.11
C PRO A 379 18.38 -8.77 -0.06
N TYR A 380 17.14 -8.31 -0.30
CA TYR A 380 16.45 -7.39 0.58
C TYR A 380 16.30 -8.03 1.96
N ILE A 381 17.15 -7.62 2.88
CA ILE A 381 17.12 -8.05 4.28
C ILE A 381 16.55 -6.90 5.08
N ILE A 382 15.43 -7.15 5.78
CA ILE A 382 14.88 -6.18 6.73
C ILE A 382 15.95 -5.93 7.80
N PRO A 383 16.46 -4.70 7.97
CA PRO A 383 17.47 -4.42 8.97
C PRO A 383 16.82 -4.40 10.36
N TRP A 384 16.83 -5.55 11.04
CA TRP A 384 16.54 -5.59 12.46
C TRP A 384 17.73 -4.98 13.23
N LYS A 385 17.46 -4.07 14.17
CA LYS A 385 18.51 -3.56 15.07
C LYS A 385 19.18 -4.67 15.87
N GLU A 386 18.41 -5.70 16.21
CA GLU A 386 18.86 -6.96 16.80
C GLU A 386 17.98 -8.08 16.24
N LYS A 387 18.59 -9.19 15.83
CA LYS A 387 17.82 -10.35 15.38
C LYS A 387 16.97 -10.87 16.53
N PRO A 388 15.64 -11.05 16.36
CA PRO A 388 14.84 -11.67 17.40
C PRO A 388 15.25 -13.15 17.58
N THR A 389 15.22 -13.64 18.80
CA THR A 389 15.42 -15.06 19.07
C THR A 389 14.10 -15.81 18.90
N VAL A 390 14.05 -16.75 17.97
CA VAL A 390 12.86 -17.54 17.63
C VAL A 390 13.07 -18.99 18.03
N ALA A 391 12.16 -19.53 18.83
CA ALA A 391 12.05 -20.95 19.10
C ALA A 391 11.03 -21.57 18.13
N LEU A 392 11.47 -22.48 17.27
CA LEU A 392 10.58 -23.36 16.52
C LEU A 392 10.34 -24.63 17.34
N VAL A 393 9.13 -24.79 17.83
CA VAL A 393 8.73 -25.91 18.69
C VAL A 393 7.96 -26.92 17.85
N SER A 394 8.55 -28.09 17.62
CA SER A 394 8.05 -29.07 16.68
C SER A 394 8.58 -30.48 17.03
N SER A 395 8.21 -31.48 16.25
CA SER A 395 8.91 -32.75 16.25
C SER A 395 10.29 -32.63 15.60
N THR A 396 11.31 -33.22 16.23
CA THR A 396 12.64 -33.36 15.66
C THR A 396 12.90 -34.77 15.11
N ALA A 397 11.88 -35.64 15.13
CA ALA A 397 11.99 -37.03 14.67
C ALA A 397 12.42 -37.13 13.21
N GLU A 398 13.34 -38.06 12.92
CA GLU A 398 13.72 -38.41 11.57
C GLU A 398 12.51 -38.99 10.79
N ASN A 399 12.42 -38.68 9.52
CA ASN A 399 11.32 -39.09 8.63
C ASN A 399 9.94 -38.50 9.01
N CYS A 400 9.90 -37.35 9.67
CA CYS A 400 8.70 -36.61 9.98
C CYS A 400 8.56 -35.39 9.05
N GLY A 401 7.49 -35.31 8.27
CA GLY A 401 7.28 -34.19 7.35
C GLY A 401 7.17 -32.82 8.05
N ILE A 402 6.72 -32.78 9.30
CA ILE A 402 6.68 -31.56 10.10
C ILE A 402 8.10 -31.18 10.56
N SER A 403 8.94 -32.18 10.92
CA SER A 403 10.35 -31.95 11.23
C SER A 403 11.11 -31.36 10.05
N ASP A 404 10.93 -31.92 8.84
CA ASP A 404 11.55 -31.41 7.64
C ASP A 404 11.06 -30.01 7.27
N TYR A 405 9.74 -29.77 7.37
CA TYR A 405 9.17 -28.43 7.20
C TYR A 405 9.79 -27.44 8.19
N THR A 406 9.95 -27.83 9.46
CA THR A 406 10.52 -26.96 10.51
C THR A 406 11.98 -26.63 10.23
N LYS A 407 12.79 -27.59 9.74
CA LYS A 407 14.18 -27.35 9.33
C LYS A 407 14.26 -26.34 8.20
N HIS A 408 13.45 -26.50 7.15
CA HIS A 408 13.41 -25.55 6.03
C HIS A 408 12.92 -24.17 6.46
N LEU A 409 11.96 -24.11 7.40
CA LEU A 409 11.52 -22.85 7.98
C LEU A 409 12.64 -22.19 8.79
N ALA A 410 13.42 -22.95 9.54
CA ALA A 410 14.59 -22.44 10.26
C ALA A 410 15.63 -21.88 9.31
N ASP A 411 15.95 -22.62 8.24
CA ASP A 411 16.88 -22.16 7.21
C ASP A 411 16.41 -20.84 6.55
N GLY A 412 15.13 -20.77 6.19
CA GLY A 412 14.54 -19.57 5.59
C GLY A 412 14.43 -18.37 6.53
N LEU A 413 14.40 -18.59 7.85
CA LEU A 413 14.35 -17.54 8.85
C LEU A 413 15.74 -17.11 9.36
N SER A 414 16.79 -17.88 9.11
CA SER A 414 18.15 -17.65 9.64
C SER A 414 18.74 -16.29 9.28
N ASP A 415 18.35 -15.72 8.14
CA ASP A 415 18.77 -14.38 7.74
C ASP A 415 18.12 -13.27 8.59
N PHE A 416 16.95 -13.54 9.19
CA PHE A 416 16.09 -12.58 9.88
C PHE A 416 16.07 -12.73 11.40
N ALA A 417 16.38 -13.92 11.91
CA ALA A 417 16.26 -14.26 13.31
C ALA A 417 17.35 -15.25 13.74
N ASP A 418 17.65 -15.27 15.05
CA ASP A 418 18.40 -16.35 15.67
C ASP A 418 17.43 -17.50 15.98
N VAL A 419 17.43 -18.53 15.14
CA VAL A 419 16.44 -19.60 15.15
C VAL A 419 16.99 -20.86 15.82
N ASN A 420 16.25 -21.40 16.77
CA ASN A 420 16.55 -22.69 17.42
C ASN A 420 15.33 -23.60 17.33
N ILE A 421 15.55 -24.88 17.04
CA ILE A 421 14.51 -25.89 16.99
C ILE A 421 14.50 -26.67 18.32
N TYR A 422 13.32 -26.87 18.88
CA TYR A 422 13.10 -27.58 20.15
C TYR A 422 12.10 -28.72 19.97
N GLU A 423 12.39 -29.86 20.56
CA GLU A 423 11.48 -31.01 20.55
C GLU A 423 10.24 -30.72 21.41
N ILE A 424 9.07 -30.88 20.82
CA ILE A 424 7.81 -30.52 21.46
C ILE A 424 7.50 -31.43 22.65
N GLN A 425 7.84 -32.73 22.60
CA GLN A 425 7.56 -33.66 23.68
C GLN A 425 8.37 -33.31 24.94
N GLU A 426 9.65 -32.98 24.82
CA GLU A 426 10.49 -32.56 25.93
C GLU A 426 9.90 -31.36 26.68
N LEU A 427 9.40 -30.38 25.91
CA LEU A 427 8.77 -29.18 26.47
C LEU A 427 7.41 -29.46 27.10
N LEU A 428 6.64 -30.39 26.55
CA LEU A 428 5.38 -30.85 27.16
C LEU A 428 5.63 -31.64 28.45
N ASP A 429 6.70 -32.42 28.52
CA ASP A 429 7.09 -33.22 29.68
C ASP A 429 7.73 -32.39 30.80
N GLY A 430 8.06 -31.14 30.56
CA GLY A 430 8.45 -30.21 31.60
C GLY A 430 9.66 -29.33 31.34
N ASP A 431 10.41 -29.57 30.29
CA ASP A 431 11.54 -28.74 29.89
C ASP A 431 11.12 -27.29 29.64
N MET A 432 12.07 -26.37 29.66
CA MET A 432 11.84 -24.94 29.54
C MET A 432 12.60 -24.38 28.37
N LEU A 433 11.93 -23.51 27.60
CA LEU A 433 12.62 -22.63 26.66
C LEU A 433 13.53 -21.64 27.41
N PRO A 434 14.67 -21.24 26.83
CA PRO A 434 15.49 -20.15 27.36
C PRO A 434 14.68 -18.85 27.58
N PRO A 435 15.03 -18.05 28.60
CA PRO A 435 14.25 -16.86 28.97
C PRO A 435 14.30 -15.72 27.97
N ASN A 436 15.24 -15.76 27.02
CA ASN A 436 15.45 -14.71 26.02
C ASN A 436 14.71 -14.94 24.68
N ILE A 437 13.79 -15.91 24.63
CA ILE A 437 13.01 -16.19 23.42
C ILE A 437 11.98 -15.07 23.18
N SER A 438 12.12 -14.39 22.04
CA SER A 438 11.20 -13.33 21.62
C SER A 438 9.87 -13.89 21.07
N LEU A 439 9.94 -14.99 20.32
CA LEU A 439 8.80 -15.66 19.71
C LEU A 439 8.96 -17.18 19.82
N ALA A 440 7.93 -17.85 20.30
CA ALA A 440 7.76 -19.30 20.18
C ALA A 440 6.77 -19.58 19.03
N HIS A 441 7.24 -20.21 17.97
CA HIS A 441 6.42 -20.70 16.87
C HIS A 441 6.22 -22.21 17.06
N VAL A 442 5.03 -22.59 17.47
CA VAL A 442 4.70 -23.95 17.87
C VAL A 442 3.89 -24.64 16.78
N HIS A 443 4.29 -25.83 16.38
CA HIS A 443 3.57 -26.64 15.41
C HIS A 443 2.61 -27.60 16.14
N TYR A 444 1.31 -27.39 15.94
CA TYR A 444 0.26 -28.24 16.50
C TYR A 444 -0.20 -29.28 15.49
N GLU A 445 -0.03 -30.53 15.85
CA GLU A 445 -0.55 -31.70 15.14
C GLU A 445 -1.11 -32.70 16.18
N PRO A 446 -2.34 -33.19 16.04
CA PRO A 446 -2.93 -34.12 17.03
C PRO A 446 -2.11 -35.40 17.26
N SER A 447 -1.37 -35.88 16.25
CA SER A 447 -0.48 -37.01 16.40
C SER A 447 0.75 -36.74 17.29
N LEU A 448 1.17 -35.48 17.38
CA LEU A 448 2.28 -35.04 18.23
C LEU A 448 1.82 -34.65 19.64
N ILE A 449 0.59 -34.12 19.77
CA ILE A 449 0.06 -33.55 21.02
C ILE A 449 -1.15 -34.37 21.45
N LYS A 450 -0.90 -35.40 22.29
CA LYS A 450 -1.94 -36.33 22.76
C LYS A 450 -2.82 -35.76 23.88
N ASP A 451 -2.27 -34.85 24.70
CA ASP A 451 -2.98 -34.20 25.82
C ASP A 451 -3.08 -32.69 25.61
N ASN A 452 -4.26 -32.22 25.16
CA ASN A 452 -4.55 -30.81 24.99
C ASN A 452 -4.41 -30.00 26.29
N GLY A 453 -4.68 -30.58 27.44
CA GLY A 453 -4.50 -29.91 28.71
C GLY A 453 -3.02 -29.65 29.02
N GLN A 454 -2.13 -30.55 28.65
CA GLN A 454 -0.69 -30.39 28.76
C GLN A 454 -0.20 -29.28 27.80
N PHE A 455 -0.70 -29.25 26.57
CA PHE A 455 -0.41 -28.23 25.59
C PHE A 455 -0.89 -26.82 26.02
N GLU A 456 -2.11 -26.71 26.54
CA GLU A 456 -2.60 -25.45 27.10
C GLU A 456 -1.75 -24.94 28.27
N ARG A 457 -1.31 -25.84 29.18
CA ARG A 457 -0.40 -25.47 30.28
C ARG A 457 0.95 -24.96 29.76
N PHE A 458 1.51 -25.59 28.73
CA PHE A 458 2.74 -25.15 28.07
C PHE A 458 2.59 -23.76 27.48
N LEU A 459 1.54 -23.51 26.69
CA LEU A 459 1.27 -22.18 26.08
C LEU A 459 1.07 -21.09 27.15
N LYS A 460 0.39 -21.42 28.25
CA LYS A 460 0.22 -20.50 29.38
C LYS A 460 1.54 -20.14 30.03
N LYS A 461 2.43 -21.12 30.22
CA LYS A 461 3.76 -20.93 30.79
C LYS A 461 4.61 -19.99 29.90
N LEU A 462 4.58 -20.18 28.57
CA LEU A 462 5.23 -19.25 27.63
C LEU A 462 4.71 -17.82 27.76
N GLY A 463 3.40 -17.64 27.88
CA GLY A 463 2.80 -16.34 28.11
C GLY A 463 3.23 -15.65 29.40
N MET A 464 3.43 -16.42 30.47
CA MET A 464 3.93 -15.91 31.76
C MET A 464 5.40 -15.42 31.66
N LEU A 465 6.18 -15.98 30.74
CA LEU A 465 7.56 -15.57 30.46
C LEU A 465 7.63 -14.36 29.51
N GLY A 466 6.49 -13.82 29.04
CA GLY A 466 6.44 -12.70 28.09
C GLY A 466 6.72 -13.09 26.63
N THR A 467 6.94 -14.38 26.35
CA THR A 467 7.22 -14.89 25.00
C THR A 467 5.97 -14.77 24.12
N LYS A 468 6.10 -14.18 22.94
CA LYS A 468 5.03 -14.19 21.92
C LYS A 468 4.79 -15.61 21.41
N ARG A 469 3.53 -15.97 21.17
CA ARG A 469 3.12 -17.33 20.82
C ARG A 469 2.40 -17.35 19.49
N LEU A 470 3.05 -17.94 18.49
CA LEU A 470 2.48 -18.25 17.19
C LEU A 470 2.26 -19.75 17.12
N VAL A 471 1.06 -20.20 16.80
CA VAL A 471 0.77 -21.63 16.61
C VAL A 471 0.35 -21.90 15.19
N THR A 472 1.05 -22.82 14.52
CA THR A 472 0.63 -23.38 13.23
C THR A 472 -0.16 -24.66 13.49
N TYR A 473 -1.42 -24.66 13.08
CA TYR A 473 -2.31 -25.82 13.14
C TYR A 473 -2.28 -26.56 11.81
N HIS A 474 -1.75 -27.79 11.80
CA HIS A 474 -1.65 -28.60 10.59
C HIS A 474 -2.96 -29.31 10.27
N VAL A 475 -3.61 -29.84 11.26
CA VAL A 475 -4.96 -30.42 11.19
C VAL A 475 -5.68 -30.11 12.49
N VAL A 476 -6.83 -29.44 12.45
CA VAL A 476 -7.54 -29.08 13.69
C VAL A 476 -9.00 -28.71 13.47
N GLU A 477 -9.79 -28.91 14.51
CA GLU A 477 -11.17 -28.44 14.59
C GLU A 477 -11.22 -26.92 14.90
N PRO A 478 -12.06 -26.12 14.21
CA PRO A 478 -12.14 -24.68 14.38
C PRO A 478 -12.37 -24.21 15.83
N PHE A 479 -13.16 -24.95 16.59
CA PHE A 479 -13.47 -24.61 17.99
C PHE A 479 -12.24 -24.62 18.89
N MET A 480 -11.24 -25.43 18.60
CA MET A 480 -10.01 -25.50 19.39
C MET A 480 -9.18 -24.24 19.22
N ILE A 481 -9.03 -23.76 18.00
CA ILE A 481 -8.33 -22.50 17.70
C ILE A 481 -9.04 -21.35 18.40
N GLN A 482 -10.35 -21.29 18.29
CA GLN A 482 -11.17 -20.27 18.95
C GLN A 482 -11.00 -20.32 20.46
N SER A 483 -11.02 -21.52 21.06
CA SER A 483 -10.79 -21.71 22.49
C SER A 483 -9.43 -21.21 22.95
N HIS A 484 -8.36 -21.49 22.20
CA HIS A 484 -7.01 -21.01 22.54
C HIS A 484 -6.89 -19.47 22.41
N LEU A 485 -7.57 -18.86 21.45
CA LEU A 485 -7.64 -17.40 21.31
C LEU A 485 -8.43 -16.76 22.45
N ASP A 486 -9.60 -17.29 22.77
CA ASP A 486 -10.48 -16.77 23.84
C ASP A 486 -9.84 -16.86 25.20
N LYS A 487 -9.13 -17.97 25.49
CA LYS A 487 -8.32 -18.16 26.69
C LYS A 487 -7.03 -17.33 26.70
N LYS A 488 -6.73 -16.58 25.64
CA LYS A 488 -5.48 -15.81 25.46
C LYS A 488 -4.21 -16.66 25.57
N LEU A 489 -4.29 -17.91 25.15
CA LEU A 489 -3.16 -18.85 25.18
C LEU A 489 -2.20 -18.63 24.01
N ILE A 490 -2.67 -18.04 22.93
CA ILE A 490 -1.90 -17.74 21.71
C ILE A 490 -2.09 -16.29 21.28
N ASP A 491 -1.06 -15.72 20.66
CA ASP A 491 -1.11 -14.36 20.15
C ASP A 491 -1.57 -14.35 18.69
N LYS A 492 -1.12 -15.34 17.88
CA LYS A 492 -1.55 -15.56 16.49
C LYS A 492 -1.67 -17.06 16.18
N ALA A 493 -2.52 -17.37 15.20
CA ALA A 493 -2.68 -18.70 14.64
C ALA A 493 -2.42 -18.69 13.13
N LEU A 494 -1.71 -19.69 12.63
CA LEU A 494 -1.64 -20.05 11.24
C LEU A 494 -2.38 -21.37 11.03
N ILE A 495 -3.14 -21.50 9.94
CA ILE A 495 -3.92 -22.69 9.65
C ILE A 495 -3.46 -23.22 8.29
N HIS A 496 -2.97 -24.47 8.29
CA HIS A 496 -2.80 -25.25 7.07
C HIS A 496 -4.06 -26.10 6.85
N TRP A 497 -4.51 -26.21 5.62
CA TRP A 497 -5.63 -27.07 5.22
C TRP A 497 -6.95 -26.76 5.95
N PRO A 498 -7.50 -25.53 5.79
CA PRO A 498 -8.82 -25.24 6.33
C PRO A 498 -9.89 -26.10 5.65
N THR A 499 -10.85 -26.61 6.42
CA THR A 499 -12.04 -27.21 5.84
C THR A 499 -12.91 -26.13 5.19
N PRO A 500 -13.69 -26.44 4.13
CA PRO A 500 -14.54 -25.46 3.43
C PRO A 500 -15.49 -24.69 4.34
N ASP A 501 -15.89 -25.27 5.48
CA ASP A 501 -16.84 -24.71 6.42
C ASP A 501 -16.17 -23.99 7.60
N MET A 502 -14.85 -23.76 7.53
CA MET A 502 -14.09 -23.20 8.63
C MET A 502 -14.33 -21.70 8.77
N GLN A 503 -15.17 -21.30 9.70
CA GLN A 503 -15.33 -19.91 10.14
C GLN A 503 -14.62 -19.70 11.47
N VAL A 504 -13.52 -18.96 11.48
CA VAL A 504 -12.87 -18.50 12.71
C VAL A 504 -13.10 -17.01 12.83
N ASN A 505 -13.92 -16.63 13.80
CA ASN A 505 -14.41 -15.27 13.98
C ASN A 505 -13.41 -14.45 14.82
N ASN A 506 -12.23 -14.10 14.28
CA ASN A 506 -11.24 -13.29 15.03
C ASN A 506 -10.28 -12.47 14.16
N GLY A 507 -10.78 -11.83 13.12
CA GLY A 507 -10.10 -10.73 12.41
C GLY A 507 -8.62 -11.00 12.07
N GLN A 508 -7.73 -10.13 12.53
CA GLN A 508 -6.28 -10.14 12.22
C GLN A 508 -5.45 -11.19 12.97
N ARG A 509 -6.03 -11.98 13.87
CA ARG A 509 -5.27 -12.95 14.71
C ARG A 509 -5.14 -14.35 14.11
N VAL A 510 -5.89 -14.63 13.06
CA VAL A 510 -5.88 -15.92 12.36
C VAL A 510 -5.54 -15.72 10.91
N LYS A 511 -4.53 -16.42 10.39
CA LYS A 511 -4.17 -16.43 8.97
C LYS A 511 -4.32 -17.84 8.43
N ILE A 512 -5.12 -17.98 7.39
CA ILE A 512 -5.27 -19.22 6.65
C ILE A 512 -4.15 -19.28 5.60
N LEU A 513 -3.34 -20.33 5.65
CA LEU A 513 -2.31 -20.60 4.65
C LEU A 513 -2.86 -21.66 3.69
N GLY A 514 -2.93 -21.32 2.41
CA GLY A 514 -3.35 -22.26 1.37
C GLY A 514 -2.29 -23.32 1.06
N GLY A 515 -2.26 -24.39 1.84
CA GLY A 515 -1.31 -25.48 1.68
C GLY A 515 0.07 -25.25 2.32
N MET A 516 0.76 -26.32 2.68
CA MET A 516 2.18 -26.24 3.03
C MET A 516 2.97 -25.92 1.77
N GLY A 517 3.79 -24.86 1.81
CA GLY A 517 4.78 -24.63 0.78
C GLY A 517 5.68 -25.86 0.70
N VAL A 518 5.61 -26.56 -0.40
CA VAL A 518 6.58 -27.66 -0.67
C VAL A 518 7.91 -26.97 -0.96
N PRO A 519 8.99 -27.29 -0.23
CA PRO A 519 10.30 -26.75 -0.57
C PRO A 519 10.62 -27.11 -2.01
N VAL A 520 10.89 -26.10 -2.84
CA VAL A 520 11.38 -26.36 -4.19
C VAL A 520 12.86 -26.75 -4.03
N TYR A 521 13.10 -28.04 -3.93
CA TYR A 521 14.47 -28.53 -4.06
C TYR A 521 14.98 -28.13 -5.43
N ARG A 522 16.06 -27.38 -5.50
CA ARG A 522 16.84 -27.31 -6.72
C ARG A 522 17.38 -28.72 -6.95
N VAL A 523 16.77 -29.41 -7.90
CA VAL A 523 17.36 -30.65 -8.41
C VAL A 523 18.78 -30.28 -8.88
N PRO A 524 19.83 -30.92 -8.36
CA PRO A 524 21.18 -30.68 -8.85
C PRO A 524 21.17 -30.81 -10.35
N GLN A 525 21.59 -29.78 -11.07
CA GLN A 525 21.75 -29.88 -12.51
C GLN A 525 22.91 -30.86 -12.76
N GLY A 526 22.59 -32.03 -13.25
CA GLY A 526 23.60 -32.80 -13.90
C GLY A 526 23.59 -34.32 -13.85
N GLU A 527 22.83 -35.01 -13.00
CA GLU A 527 23.10 -36.44 -12.89
C GLU A 527 22.02 -37.40 -13.44
N GLU A 528 20.77 -37.00 -13.56
CA GLU A 528 19.79 -37.88 -14.23
C GLU A 528 18.77 -37.07 -15.03
N SER A 529 18.75 -37.26 -16.34
CA SER A 529 17.73 -36.67 -17.18
C SER A 529 16.35 -37.25 -16.85
N ARG A 530 15.25 -36.51 -17.20
CA ARG A 530 13.88 -37.00 -17.06
C ARG A 530 13.67 -38.39 -17.68
N SER A 531 14.31 -38.65 -18.82
CA SER A 531 14.28 -39.94 -19.50
C SER A 531 15.07 -41.02 -18.74
N GLY A 532 16.22 -40.66 -18.14
CA GLY A 532 17.01 -41.60 -17.34
C GLY A 532 16.25 -42.02 -16.06
N MET A 533 15.61 -41.09 -15.37
CA MET A 533 14.78 -41.40 -14.19
C MET A 533 13.55 -42.28 -14.58
N ARG A 534 12.91 -41.99 -15.69
CA ARG A 534 11.80 -42.84 -16.20
C ARG A 534 12.25 -44.27 -16.48
N TYR A 535 13.38 -44.43 -17.16
CA TYR A 535 13.98 -45.73 -17.44
C TYR A 535 14.34 -46.48 -16.16
N LYS A 536 14.98 -45.82 -15.18
CA LYS A 536 15.36 -46.40 -13.91
C LYS A 536 14.19 -47.00 -13.13
N TYR A 537 13.01 -46.37 -13.22
CA TYR A 537 11.79 -46.83 -12.57
C TYR A 537 10.84 -47.59 -13.47
N GLY A 538 11.24 -47.98 -14.70
CA GLY A 538 10.49 -48.81 -15.59
C GLY A 538 9.31 -48.16 -16.29
N PHE A 539 9.36 -46.81 -16.48
CA PHE A 539 8.30 -46.05 -17.17
C PHE A 539 8.68 -45.72 -18.62
N GLY A 540 7.68 -45.80 -19.50
CA GLY A 540 7.81 -45.34 -20.89
C GLY A 540 7.82 -43.83 -21.00
N GLU A 541 8.36 -43.29 -22.10
CA GLU A 541 8.39 -41.83 -22.31
C GLU A 541 7.01 -41.21 -22.41
N ASP A 542 6.04 -41.94 -22.92
CA ASP A 542 4.65 -41.52 -23.11
C ASP A 542 3.73 -41.83 -21.92
N ASP A 543 4.23 -42.47 -20.87
CA ASP A 543 3.43 -42.73 -19.66
C ASP A 543 3.05 -41.43 -18.94
N ILE A 544 1.77 -41.33 -18.57
CA ILE A 544 1.28 -40.26 -17.70
C ILE A 544 1.47 -40.71 -16.26
N PHE A 545 2.28 -39.96 -15.51
CA PHE A 545 2.68 -40.34 -14.17
C PHE A 545 2.00 -39.45 -13.12
N ILE A 546 1.24 -40.10 -12.22
CA ILE A 546 0.65 -39.45 -11.05
C ILE A 546 1.34 -40.02 -9.83
N SER A 547 1.93 -39.17 -9.02
CA SER A 547 2.55 -39.54 -7.75
C SER A 547 1.85 -38.87 -6.58
N THR A 548 1.60 -39.64 -5.52
CA THR A 548 1.18 -39.12 -4.22
C THR A 548 2.22 -39.50 -3.19
N PHE A 549 2.51 -38.55 -2.29
CA PHE A 549 3.48 -38.73 -1.24
C PHE A 549 2.88 -38.39 0.12
N GLY A 550 3.16 -39.16 1.14
CA GLY A 550 2.77 -38.90 2.53
C GLY A 550 2.70 -40.18 3.36
N PHE A 551 2.76 -40.04 4.67
CA PHE A 551 2.56 -41.17 5.58
C PHE A 551 1.17 -41.77 5.42
N ALA A 552 1.06 -43.07 5.62
CA ALA A 552 -0.23 -43.74 5.73
C ALA A 552 -0.99 -43.16 6.94
N SER A 553 -2.04 -42.41 6.66
CA SER A 553 -2.88 -41.78 7.66
C SER A 553 -4.31 -41.65 7.14
N PRO A 554 -5.32 -41.96 7.95
CA PRO A 554 -6.73 -41.81 7.58
C PRO A 554 -7.10 -40.40 7.08
N TYR A 555 -6.33 -39.38 7.49
CA TYR A 555 -6.56 -37.98 7.12
C TYR A 555 -5.96 -37.56 5.77
N ARG A 556 -5.20 -38.45 5.10
CA ARG A 556 -4.50 -38.10 3.85
C ARG A 556 -5.17 -38.59 2.59
N SER A 557 -6.35 -39.20 2.71
CA SER A 557 -7.21 -39.65 1.59
C SER A 557 -6.49 -40.45 0.49
N GLN A 558 -5.43 -41.20 0.84
CA GLN A 558 -4.66 -42.01 -0.12
C GLN A 558 -5.53 -43.13 -0.70
N ALA A 559 -6.37 -43.75 0.13
CA ALA A 559 -7.34 -44.73 -0.30
C ALA A 559 -8.39 -44.13 -1.27
N ASP A 560 -8.88 -42.92 -0.97
CA ASP A 560 -9.82 -42.20 -1.83
C ASP A 560 -9.22 -41.88 -3.20
N ILE A 561 -7.93 -41.48 -3.24
CA ILE A 561 -7.21 -41.23 -4.48
C ILE A 561 -7.10 -42.52 -5.30
N CYS A 562 -6.77 -43.64 -4.66
CA CYS A 562 -6.73 -44.94 -5.33
C CYS A 562 -8.11 -45.35 -5.88
N ALA A 563 -9.16 -45.19 -5.09
CA ALA A 563 -10.52 -45.46 -5.50
C ALA A 563 -10.98 -44.60 -6.69
N ALA A 564 -10.68 -43.29 -6.62
CA ALA A 564 -11.05 -42.35 -7.69
C ALA A 564 -10.28 -42.59 -9.01
N LEU A 565 -9.01 -42.97 -8.93
CA LEU A 565 -8.16 -43.17 -10.12
C LEU A 565 -8.25 -44.57 -10.70
N SER A 566 -8.65 -45.58 -9.94
CA SER A 566 -8.73 -46.97 -10.36
C SER A 566 -9.56 -47.19 -11.65
N PRO A 567 -10.77 -46.62 -11.81
CA PRO A 567 -11.52 -46.72 -13.06
C PRO A 567 -10.81 -46.12 -14.26
N ILE A 568 -10.10 -44.98 -14.03
CA ILE A 568 -9.41 -44.26 -15.10
C ILE A 568 -8.15 -45.01 -15.54
N ILE A 569 -7.42 -45.59 -14.59
CA ILE A 569 -6.20 -46.41 -14.86
C ILE A 569 -6.56 -47.64 -15.68
N LYS A 570 -7.69 -48.31 -15.35
CA LYS A 570 -8.17 -49.47 -16.08
C LYS A 570 -8.49 -49.19 -17.55
N THR A 571 -8.89 -47.98 -17.88
CA THR A 571 -9.25 -47.56 -19.24
C THR A 571 -8.13 -46.87 -19.99
N ASN A 572 -7.07 -46.42 -19.30
CA ASN A 572 -5.93 -45.73 -19.90
C ASN A 572 -4.60 -46.44 -19.56
N PRO A 573 -4.09 -47.27 -20.46
CA PRO A 573 -2.89 -48.09 -20.21
C PRO A 573 -1.59 -47.27 -20.06
N ARG A 574 -1.62 -45.96 -20.37
CA ARG A 574 -0.49 -45.06 -20.19
C ARG A 574 -0.47 -44.40 -18.81
N LEU A 575 -1.55 -44.52 -18.05
CA LEU A 575 -1.62 -43.91 -16.72
C LEU A 575 -0.93 -44.81 -15.67
N ARG A 576 0.01 -44.25 -14.93
CA ARG A 576 0.72 -44.90 -13.83
C ARG A 576 0.49 -44.14 -12.55
N LEU A 577 0.08 -44.83 -11.49
CA LEU A 577 -0.03 -44.26 -10.15
C LEU A 577 1.11 -44.81 -9.29
N GLN A 578 1.87 -43.92 -8.69
CA GLN A 578 2.85 -44.25 -7.68
C GLN A 578 2.42 -43.74 -6.32
N LEU A 579 2.32 -44.63 -5.38
CA LEU A 579 2.10 -44.31 -3.98
C LEU A 579 3.43 -44.37 -3.25
N ILE A 580 3.89 -43.25 -2.69
CA ILE A 580 5.04 -43.20 -1.81
C ILE A 580 4.50 -43.01 -0.39
N ILE A 581 4.28 -44.14 0.30
CA ILE A 581 3.62 -44.20 1.59
C ILE A 581 4.59 -44.83 2.60
N PRO A 582 5.49 -44.02 3.20
CA PRO A 582 6.34 -44.54 4.26
C PRO A 582 5.51 -44.92 5.50
N PRO A 583 5.99 -45.88 6.32
CA PRO A 583 5.32 -46.26 7.55
C PRO A 583 5.10 -45.03 8.45
N ASN A 584 3.91 -44.93 9.03
CA ASN A 584 3.63 -43.88 10.02
C ASN A 584 3.99 -44.43 11.42
N PHE A 585 5.15 -44.07 11.90
CA PHE A 585 5.62 -44.51 13.23
C PHE A 585 4.88 -43.80 14.38
N LEU A 586 4.21 -42.67 14.08
CA LEU A 586 3.46 -41.90 15.08
C LEU A 586 2.01 -42.39 15.23
N ASP A 587 1.47 -43.05 14.21
CA ASP A 587 0.13 -43.65 14.18
C ASP A 587 0.14 -45.01 13.46
N PRO A 588 0.68 -46.07 14.08
CA PRO A 588 0.78 -47.39 13.44
C PRO A 588 -0.57 -48.03 13.14
N GLU A 589 -1.59 -47.81 13.98
CA GLU A 589 -2.93 -48.35 13.80
C GLU A 589 -3.66 -47.70 12.65
N GLY A 590 -3.61 -46.36 12.53
CA GLY A 590 -4.15 -45.62 11.40
C GLY A 590 -3.45 -45.97 10.09
N ALA A 591 -2.12 -46.18 10.11
CA ALA A 591 -1.37 -46.63 8.97
C ALA A 591 -1.81 -48.02 8.48
N GLN A 592 -2.00 -48.96 9.40
CA GLN A 592 -2.47 -50.30 9.07
C GLN A 592 -3.86 -50.30 8.44
N LYS A 593 -4.75 -49.41 8.90
CA LYS A 593 -6.08 -49.24 8.34
C LYS A 593 -5.98 -48.75 6.87
N VAL A 594 -5.17 -47.72 6.58
CA VAL A 594 -4.96 -47.20 5.22
C VAL A 594 -4.37 -48.29 4.32
N TYR A 595 -3.39 -49.07 4.77
CA TYR A 595 -2.85 -50.17 3.97
C TYR A 595 -3.89 -51.24 3.64
N SER A 596 -4.81 -51.53 4.58
CA SER A 596 -5.90 -52.50 4.33
C SER A 596 -6.96 -51.98 3.36
N GLU A 597 -7.15 -50.67 3.25
CA GLU A 597 -8.10 -50.03 2.33
C GLU A 597 -7.54 -49.91 0.90
N ILE A 598 -6.20 -49.82 0.75
CA ILE A 598 -5.52 -49.68 -0.54
C ILE A 598 -5.34 -51.06 -1.21
N ASN A 599 -5.10 -52.13 -0.48
CA ASN A 599 -4.97 -53.50 -1.00
C ASN A 599 -6.32 -54.15 -1.27
#